data_a652c2ce93678457d98119cfa3fab060
#
_entry.id   a652c2ce93678457d98119cfa3fab060
#
_cell.length_a   1.000
_cell.length_b   1.000
_cell.length_c   1.000
_cell.angle_alpha   90.00
_cell.angle_beta   90.00
_cell.angle_gamma   90.00
#
_symmetry.space_group_name_H-M   'P 1'
#
loop_
_entity.id
_entity.type
_entity.pdbx_description
1 polymer ?
#
loop_
_entity_poly.entity_id
_entity_poly.type
_entity_poly.pdbx_seq_one_letter_code
_entity_poly.pdbx_strand_id
1 'polypeptide(L)'
;SNENLLFPGKLNNTFSKRVTSYLQSKGSFNVSDHDFNYNFGFRTHYWSLNNDFFISPRFLINYKPNLKRDILIKFSYGSYNQSPFYREIRNMDGQINKVNHQKSDHYILTADYNFNSWGRKFKLISSIYYKNLKRLIPYELENLRIRYLPNLESNGYATGMDLRLNGEFVNGVDSWISLSVMDTREDIKGDGYGFIP
;
A
#
# COMPACT_ATOMS: atom_id res chain seq x y z
N SER A 1 -39.32 19.44 -24.70
CA SER A 1 -38.08 20.22 -24.55
C SER A 1 -36.93 19.29 -24.33
N ASN A 2 -36.11 19.13 -25.38
CA ASN A 2 -34.91 18.31 -25.34
C ASN A 2 -33.83 19.03 -24.54
N GLU A 3 -33.63 18.66 -23.31
CA GLU A 3 -32.38 19.00 -22.60
C GLU A 3 -31.29 18.09 -23.13
N ASN A 4 -30.50 18.64 -24.05
CA ASN A 4 -29.23 18.04 -24.45
C ASN A 4 -28.28 18.05 -23.24
N LEU A 5 -28.21 16.93 -22.52
CA LEU A 5 -27.15 16.61 -21.56
C LEU A 5 -25.83 16.31 -22.32
N LEU A 6 -25.42 17.26 -23.15
CA LEU A 6 -24.07 17.29 -23.68
C LEU A 6 -23.23 18.02 -22.63
N PHE A 7 -22.46 17.22 -21.85
CA PHE A 7 -21.36 17.78 -21.09
C PHE A 7 -20.47 18.56 -22.04
N PRO A 8 -20.33 19.90 -21.89
CA PRO A 8 -19.41 20.63 -22.72
C PRO A 8 -18.02 20.10 -22.41
N GLY A 9 -17.46 19.36 -23.34
CA GLY A 9 -16.07 18.91 -23.28
C GLY A 9 -15.17 20.15 -23.36
N LYS A 10 -14.96 20.83 -22.24
CA LYS A 10 -13.90 21.82 -22.11
C LYS A 10 -12.57 21.10 -22.26
N LEU A 11 -11.99 21.21 -23.45
CA LEU A 11 -10.59 20.81 -23.70
C LEU A 11 -9.68 21.75 -22.90
N ASN A 12 -9.38 21.40 -21.68
CA ASN A 12 -8.38 22.09 -20.89
C ASN A 12 -7.03 21.44 -21.21
N ASN A 13 -6.22 22.09 -22.00
CA ASN A 13 -4.82 21.73 -22.18
C ASN A 13 -4.09 22.03 -20.87
N THR A 14 -3.79 20.99 -20.12
CA THR A 14 -3.04 21.10 -18.86
C THR A 14 -1.64 20.53 -19.08
N PHE A 15 -0.63 21.39 -18.96
CA PHE A 15 0.75 20.98 -19.01
C PHE A 15 1.27 20.68 -17.59
N SER A 16 1.86 19.50 -17.38
CA SER A 16 2.48 19.16 -16.11
C SER A 16 3.75 18.34 -16.30
N LYS A 17 4.68 18.53 -15.39
CA LYS A 17 5.93 17.76 -15.31
C LYS A 17 5.95 16.97 -14.00
N ARG A 18 6.45 15.74 -14.08
CA ARG A 18 6.71 14.90 -12.90
C ARG A 18 8.18 14.49 -12.92
N VAL A 19 8.85 14.72 -11.80
CA VAL A 19 10.25 14.33 -11.60
C VAL A 19 10.30 13.38 -10.42
N THR A 20 10.99 12.27 -10.59
CA THR A 20 11.14 11.24 -9.56
C THR A 20 12.58 10.82 -9.50
N SER A 21 13.14 10.72 -8.28
CA SER A 21 14.43 10.10 -8.03
C SER A 21 14.32 9.09 -6.89
N TYR A 22 15.26 8.15 -6.82
CA TYR A 22 15.35 7.21 -5.72
C TYR A 22 16.81 6.92 -5.37
N LEU A 23 17.03 6.61 -4.10
CA LEU A 23 18.30 6.12 -3.58
C LEU A 23 18.00 4.89 -2.71
N GLN A 24 18.85 3.87 -2.82
CA GLN A 24 18.70 2.63 -2.08
C GLN A 24 20.06 2.11 -1.64
N SER A 25 20.15 1.62 -0.42
CA SER A 25 21.29 0.91 0.15
C SER A 25 20.82 -0.44 0.69
N LYS A 26 21.59 -1.48 0.46
CA LYS A 26 21.37 -2.82 1.01
C LYS A 26 22.69 -3.36 1.52
N GLY A 27 22.62 -4.14 2.57
CA GLY A 27 23.79 -4.79 3.16
C GLY A 27 23.40 -5.90 4.09
N SER A 28 24.43 -6.59 4.59
CA SER A 28 24.31 -7.65 5.57
C SER A 28 25.36 -7.49 6.65
N PHE A 29 25.06 -7.92 7.86
CA PHE A 29 25.97 -7.98 8.98
C PHE A 29 25.58 -9.12 9.93
N ASN A 30 26.55 -9.62 10.67
CA ASN A 30 26.38 -10.72 11.60
C ASN A 30 26.67 -10.21 13.01
N VAL A 31 25.84 -10.63 13.96
CA VAL A 31 26.03 -10.34 15.38
C VAL A 31 25.87 -11.63 16.17
N SER A 32 26.93 -12.12 16.82
CA SER A 32 26.89 -13.32 17.66
C SER A 32 26.21 -14.53 16.99
N ASP A 33 26.63 -14.87 15.78
CA ASP A 33 26.08 -15.96 14.93
C ASP A 33 24.63 -15.76 14.44
N HIS A 34 24.10 -14.55 14.55
CA HIS A 34 22.82 -14.16 13.99
C HIS A 34 23.01 -13.33 12.73
N ASP A 35 22.29 -13.69 11.66
CA ASP A 35 22.40 -13.01 10.38
C ASP A 35 21.33 -11.93 10.24
N PHE A 36 21.78 -10.73 9.86
CA PHE A 36 20.92 -9.60 9.55
C PHE A 36 21.16 -9.12 8.13
N ASN A 37 20.08 -8.90 7.40
CA ASN A 37 20.12 -8.25 6.09
C ASN A 37 19.19 -7.03 6.14
N TYR A 38 19.67 -5.89 5.66
CA TYR A 38 18.85 -4.69 5.58
C TYR A 38 18.75 -4.17 4.15
N ASN A 39 17.65 -3.48 3.90
CA ASN A 39 17.43 -2.72 2.70
C ASN A 39 16.74 -1.42 3.12
N PHE A 40 17.39 -0.30 2.89
CA PHE A 40 16.88 1.02 3.16
C PHE A 40 16.89 1.84 1.88
N GLY A 41 15.82 2.58 1.64
CA GLY A 41 15.75 3.47 0.49
C GLY A 41 14.74 4.59 0.68
N PHE A 42 14.83 5.57 -0.15
CA PHE A 42 13.81 6.59 -0.28
C PHE A 42 13.63 6.99 -1.73
N ARG A 43 12.41 7.36 -2.04
CA ARG A 43 12.01 7.90 -3.33
C ARG A 43 11.50 9.31 -3.12
N THR A 44 11.97 10.26 -3.93
CA THR A 44 11.41 11.60 -4.00
C THR A 44 10.54 11.74 -5.23
N HIS A 45 9.53 12.58 -5.12
CA HIS A 45 8.63 12.90 -6.22
C HIS A 45 8.25 14.38 -6.18
N TYR A 46 8.29 15.02 -7.34
CA TYR A 46 7.81 16.37 -7.54
C TYR A 46 6.82 16.42 -8.70
N TRP A 47 5.69 17.07 -8.49
CA TRP A 47 4.66 17.28 -9.51
C TRP A 47 4.34 18.76 -9.66
N SER A 48 4.63 19.32 -10.85
CA SER A 48 4.52 20.75 -11.10
C SER A 48 3.07 21.28 -11.12
N LEU A 49 2.08 20.46 -11.48
CA LEU A 49 0.68 20.89 -11.55
C LEU A 49 0.15 21.33 -10.19
N ASN A 50 0.51 20.62 -9.15
CA ASN A 50 0.06 20.86 -7.78
C ASN A 50 1.13 21.48 -6.90
N ASN A 51 2.34 21.67 -7.45
CA ASN A 51 3.55 22.06 -6.73
C ASN A 51 3.80 21.12 -5.51
N ASP A 52 3.51 19.83 -5.70
CA ASP A 52 3.50 18.82 -4.67
C ASP A 52 4.84 18.07 -4.64
N PHE A 53 5.50 18.08 -3.48
CA PHE A 53 6.76 17.38 -3.25
C PHE A 53 6.60 16.45 -2.06
N PHE A 54 7.00 15.19 -2.24
CA PHE A 54 7.01 14.22 -1.15
C PHE A 54 8.18 13.25 -1.21
N ILE A 55 8.47 12.67 -0.06
CA ILE A 55 9.50 11.65 0.13
C ILE A 55 8.82 10.37 0.64
N SER A 56 9.18 9.25 0.04
CA SER A 56 8.66 7.92 0.35
C SER A 56 9.80 7.02 0.88
N PRO A 57 10.09 7.04 2.19
CA PRO A 57 11.08 6.15 2.79
C PRO A 57 10.57 4.71 2.83
N ARG A 58 11.49 3.76 2.71
CA ARG A 58 11.25 2.33 2.83
C ARG A 58 12.40 1.68 3.59
N PHE A 59 12.05 0.76 4.46
CA PHE A 59 13.00 0.01 5.25
C PHE A 59 12.57 -1.45 5.33
N LEU A 60 13.51 -2.36 5.18
CA LEU A 60 13.34 -3.79 5.37
C LEU A 60 14.52 -4.30 6.19
N ILE A 61 14.26 -5.07 7.22
CA ILE A 61 15.25 -5.86 7.93
C ILE A 61 14.82 -7.33 7.97
N ASN A 62 15.72 -8.21 7.61
CA ASN A 62 15.58 -9.64 7.77
C ASN A 62 16.50 -10.09 8.89
N TYR A 63 15.98 -10.88 9.79
CA TYR A 63 16.70 -11.48 10.90
C TYR A 63 16.60 -12.99 10.83
N LYS A 64 17.73 -13.65 10.67
CA LYS A 64 17.84 -15.11 10.72
C LYS A 64 18.56 -15.50 12.01
N PRO A 65 17.80 -15.94 13.05
CA PRO A 65 18.41 -16.41 14.29
C PRO A 65 19.18 -17.71 14.08
N ASN A 66 20.28 -17.88 14.81
CA ASN A 66 20.99 -19.16 14.88
C ASN A 66 20.22 -20.13 15.78
N LEU A 67 19.19 -20.75 15.24
CA LEU A 67 18.37 -21.73 15.92
C LEU A 67 18.41 -23.07 15.18
N LYS A 68 18.13 -24.18 15.90
CA LYS A 68 17.93 -25.49 15.26
C LYS A 68 16.76 -25.49 14.24
N ARG A 69 15.87 -24.55 14.37
CA ARG A 69 14.71 -24.35 13.47
C ARG A 69 15.06 -23.33 12.41
N ASP A 70 14.75 -23.61 11.16
CA ASP A 70 14.96 -22.66 10.05
C ASP A 70 13.84 -21.61 10.01
N ILE A 71 14.04 -20.55 10.78
CA ILE A 71 13.12 -19.42 10.91
C ILE A 71 13.79 -18.17 10.37
N LEU A 72 13.05 -17.38 9.57
CA LEU A 72 13.45 -16.07 9.09
C LEU A 72 12.37 -15.06 9.47
N ILE A 73 12.74 -14.05 10.26
CA ILE A 73 11.85 -12.96 10.67
C ILE A 73 12.16 -11.73 9.81
N LYS A 74 11.11 -11.08 9.28
CA LYS A 74 11.24 -9.91 8.42
C LYS A 74 10.34 -8.81 8.96
N PHE A 75 10.91 -7.63 9.15
CA PHE A 75 10.15 -6.42 9.43
C PHE A 75 10.31 -5.46 8.27
N SER A 76 9.21 -4.93 7.77
CA SER A 76 9.22 -3.90 6.74
C SER A 76 8.36 -2.70 7.12
N TYR A 77 8.89 -1.53 6.84
CA TYR A 77 8.18 -0.26 6.87
C TYR A 77 8.28 0.40 5.51
N GLY A 78 7.18 0.99 5.05
CA GLY A 78 7.17 1.78 3.82
C GLY A 78 6.14 2.89 3.86
N SER A 79 6.56 4.10 3.53
CA SER A 79 5.65 5.21 3.28
C SER A 79 5.42 5.32 1.77
N TYR A 80 4.18 5.17 1.37
CA TYR A 80 3.75 5.21 -0.03
C TYR A 80 2.92 6.45 -0.25
N ASN A 81 3.37 7.29 -1.16
CA ASN A 81 2.68 8.52 -1.50
C ASN A 81 2.32 8.47 -2.99
N GLN A 82 1.10 8.91 -3.31
CA GLN A 82 0.55 8.91 -4.67
C GLN A 82 -0.08 10.26 -4.97
N SER A 83 0.43 10.93 -6.00
CA SER A 83 -0.26 12.10 -6.54
C SER A 83 -1.62 11.71 -7.11
N PRO A 84 -2.67 12.51 -6.90
CA PRO A 84 -3.99 12.24 -7.44
C PRO A 84 -3.98 12.07 -8.97
N PHE A 85 -4.92 11.30 -9.49
CA PHE A 85 -5.18 11.23 -10.91
C PHE A 85 -5.88 12.52 -11.39
N TYR A 86 -5.75 12.87 -12.67
CA TYR A 86 -6.40 14.05 -13.23
C TYR A 86 -7.91 14.07 -13.07
N ARG A 87 -8.57 12.90 -13.06
CA ARG A 87 -10.01 12.77 -12.84
C ARG A 87 -10.42 13.00 -11.38
N GLU A 88 -9.53 12.72 -10.42
CA GLU A 88 -9.76 12.88 -8.98
C GLU A 88 -9.68 14.35 -8.54
N ILE A 89 -8.98 15.20 -9.31
CA ILE A 89 -8.79 16.62 -8.99
C ILE A 89 -9.74 17.54 -9.76
N ARG A 90 -10.59 17.00 -10.65
CA ARG A 90 -11.55 17.80 -11.43
C ARG A 90 -12.89 17.85 -10.72
N ASN A 91 -13.41 19.07 -10.58
CA ASN A 91 -14.80 19.32 -10.20
C ASN A 91 -15.76 19.07 -11.37
N MET A 92 -17.06 19.04 -11.07
CA MET A 92 -18.12 18.95 -12.09
C MET A 92 -18.04 20.08 -13.12
N ASP A 93 -17.60 21.26 -12.72
CA ASP A 93 -17.42 22.43 -13.59
C ASP A 93 -16.16 22.36 -14.46
N GLY A 94 -15.39 21.26 -14.39
CA GLY A 94 -14.15 21.07 -15.11
C GLY A 94 -12.94 21.84 -14.55
N GLN A 95 -13.10 22.51 -13.41
CA GLN A 95 -12.01 23.19 -12.71
C GLN A 95 -11.10 22.17 -12.02
N ILE A 96 -9.80 22.47 -11.98
CA ILE A 96 -8.79 21.65 -11.30
C ILE A 96 -8.65 22.15 -9.86
N ASN A 97 -8.95 21.29 -8.90
CA ASN A 97 -8.70 21.54 -7.48
C ASN A 97 -7.24 21.22 -7.12
N LYS A 98 -6.71 21.99 -6.19
CA LYS A 98 -5.41 21.70 -5.60
C LYS A 98 -5.58 20.69 -4.48
N VAL A 99 -5.25 19.43 -4.75
CA VAL A 99 -5.37 18.32 -3.81
C VAL A 99 -3.99 17.74 -3.52
N ASN A 100 -3.66 17.56 -2.26
CA ASN A 100 -2.40 16.96 -1.84
C ASN A 100 -2.33 15.47 -2.22
N HIS A 101 -1.10 14.91 -2.25
CA HIS A 101 -0.90 13.47 -2.47
C HIS A 101 -1.56 12.64 -1.37
N GLN A 102 -2.11 11.50 -1.76
CA GLN A 102 -2.58 10.46 -0.84
C GLN A 102 -1.38 9.75 -0.23
N LYS A 103 -1.49 9.32 1.03
CA LYS A 103 -0.40 8.68 1.76
C LYS A 103 -0.85 7.38 2.43
N SER A 104 0.01 6.35 2.37
CA SER A 104 -0.19 5.09 3.07
C SER A 104 1.11 4.66 3.75
N ASP A 105 1.11 4.59 5.07
CA ASP A 105 2.24 4.09 5.87
C ASP A 105 1.99 2.61 6.21
N HIS A 106 2.87 1.72 5.77
CA HIS A 106 2.76 0.27 5.95
C HIS A 106 3.76 -0.23 6.98
N TYR A 107 3.29 -1.05 7.90
CA TYR A 107 4.09 -1.80 8.88
C TYR A 107 3.75 -3.27 8.71
N ILE A 108 4.75 -4.10 8.42
CA ILE A 108 4.56 -5.53 8.15
C ILE A 108 5.60 -6.34 8.90
N LEU A 109 5.16 -7.31 9.66
CA LEU A 109 6.01 -8.31 10.30
C LEU A 109 5.69 -9.68 9.71
N THR A 110 6.70 -10.36 9.18
CA THR A 110 6.56 -11.68 8.56
C THR A 110 7.51 -12.67 9.22
N ALA A 111 7.05 -13.87 9.46
CA ALA A 111 7.87 -15.02 9.86
C ALA A 111 7.74 -16.13 8.80
N ASP A 112 8.88 -16.55 8.25
CA ASP A 112 8.99 -17.73 7.40
C ASP A 112 9.55 -18.87 8.27
N TYR A 113 8.89 -20.02 8.28
CA TYR A 113 9.32 -21.23 8.97
C TYR A 113 9.40 -22.39 8.01
N ASN A 114 10.61 -22.90 7.77
CA ASN A 114 10.84 -24.10 6.99
C ASN A 114 10.92 -25.31 7.93
N PHE A 115 10.19 -26.35 7.62
CA PHE A 115 10.17 -27.57 8.42
C PHE A 115 9.92 -28.81 7.56
N ASN A 116 10.27 -29.98 8.11
CA ASN A 116 9.97 -31.25 7.48
C ASN A 116 8.79 -31.91 8.22
N SER A 117 7.85 -32.43 7.48
CA SER A 117 6.74 -33.25 7.97
C SER A 117 6.46 -34.37 6.98
N TRP A 118 6.18 -35.57 7.46
CA TRP A 118 5.93 -36.77 6.61
C TRP A 118 7.07 -37.06 5.61
N GLY A 119 8.33 -36.74 5.98
CA GLY A 119 9.49 -36.89 5.09
C GLY A 119 9.56 -35.86 3.95
N ARG A 120 8.74 -34.81 3.96
CA ARG A 120 8.62 -33.79 2.91
C ARG A 120 8.89 -32.41 3.47
N LYS A 121 9.27 -31.48 2.59
CA LYS A 121 9.57 -30.07 2.97
C LYS A 121 8.31 -29.23 2.94
N PHE A 122 8.09 -28.48 4.01
CA PHE A 122 7.02 -27.50 4.12
C PHE A 122 7.58 -26.13 4.49
N LYS A 123 6.88 -25.08 4.06
CA LYS A 123 7.17 -23.70 4.42
C LYS A 123 5.90 -23.01 4.87
N LEU A 124 5.86 -22.59 6.14
CA LEU A 124 4.82 -21.73 6.67
C LEU A 124 5.29 -20.28 6.60
N ILE A 125 4.50 -19.42 5.99
CA ILE A 125 4.68 -17.97 5.97
C ILE A 125 3.52 -17.35 6.75
N SER A 126 3.84 -16.57 7.78
CA SER A 126 2.87 -15.86 8.60
C SER A 126 3.20 -14.38 8.57
N SER A 127 2.24 -13.54 8.20
CA SER A 127 2.41 -12.08 8.15
C SER A 127 1.29 -11.40 8.91
N ILE A 128 1.65 -10.38 9.69
CA ILE A 128 0.71 -9.42 10.25
C ILE A 128 1.05 -8.04 9.70
N TYR A 129 0.02 -7.24 9.43
CA TYR A 129 0.24 -5.93 8.86
C TYR A 129 -0.74 -4.88 9.40
N TYR A 130 -0.26 -3.65 9.42
CA TYR A 130 -1.06 -2.46 9.67
C TYR A 130 -0.71 -1.40 8.62
N LYS A 131 -1.72 -0.84 7.97
CA LYS A 131 -1.59 0.23 6.98
C LYS A 131 -2.40 1.43 7.47
N ASN A 132 -1.74 2.57 7.60
CA ASN A 132 -2.37 3.84 7.98
C ASN A 132 -2.54 4.69 6.73
N LEU A 133 -3.78 4.99 6.38
CA LEU A 133 -4.17 5.68 5.15
C LEU A 133 -4.54 7.13 5.49
N LYS A 134 -3.98 8.08 4.78
CA LYS A 134 -4.19 9.52 5.02
C LYS A 134 -4.42 10.27 3.73
N ARG A 135 -5.25 11.30 3.82
CA ARG A 135 -5.58 12.17 2.68
C ARG A 135 -6.12 11.39 1.49
N LEU A 136 -6.97 10.40 1.77
CA LEU A 136 -7.70 9.72 0.73
C LEU A 136 -8.72 10.69 0.12
N ILE A 137 -9.02 10.49 -1.16
CA ILE A 137 -10.04 11.27 -1.87
C ILE A 137 -11.30 10.41 -1.89
N PRO A 138 -12.34 10.77 -1.11
CA PRO A 138 -13.59 10.03 -1.11
C PRO A 138 -14.27 10.06 -2.47
N TYR A 139 -15.10 9.08 -2.73
CA TYR A 139 -15.91 9.01 -3.93
C TYR A 139 -17.31 8.48 -3.62
N GLU A 140 -18.25 8.85 -4.46
CA GLU A 140 -19.62 8.36 -4.46
C GLU A 140 -19.91 7.59 -5.73
N LEU A 141 -20.81 6.61 -5.65
CA LEU A 141 -21.36 5.91 -6.80
C LEU A 141 -22.71 6.51 -7.16
N GLU A 142 -22.75 7.29 -8.22
CA GLU A 142 -23.96 7.89 -8.75
C GLU A 142 -24.29 7.30 -10.13
N ASN A 143 -25.40 6.60 -10.26
CA ASN A 143 -25.84 5.97 -11.52
C ASN A 143 -24.74 5.15 -12.21
N LEU A 144 -24.06 4.27 -11.48
CA LEU A 144 -22.93 3.44 -11.94
C LEU A 144 -21.67 4.24 -12.36
N ARG A 145 -21.60 5.53 -12.05
CA ARG A 145 -20.43 6.38 -12.28
C ARG A 145 -19.75 6.73 -10.97
N ILE A 146 -18.43 6.68 -10.96
CA ILE A 146 -17.62 7.12 -9.83
C ILE A 146 -17.51 8.65 -9.89
N ARG A 147 -17.99 9.30 -8.84
CA ARG A 147 -17.85 10.74 -8.61
C ARG A 147 -16.87 10.98 -7.48
N TYR A 148 -15.72 11.56 -7.76
CA TYR A 148 -14.74 11.93 -6.75
C TYR A 148 -15.14 13.23 -6.06
N LEU A 149 -14.84 13.31 -4.76
CA LEU A 149 -15.12 14.45 -3.89
C LEU A 149 -13.80 15.13 -3.46
N PRO A 150 -13.13 15.88 -4.38
CA PRO A 150 -11.78 16.40 -4.13
C PRO A 150 -11.73 17.50 -3.05
N ASN A 151 -12.87 18.00 -2.60
CA ASN A 151 -12.98 18.97 -1.52
C ASN A 151 -13.07 18.31 -0.13
N LEU A 152 -13.26 17.01 -0.11
CA LEU A 152 -13.28 16.21 1.13
C LEU A 152 -11.99 15.42 1.25
N GLU A 153 -11.64 15.11 2.47
CA GLU A 153 -10.49 14.28 2.80
C GLU A 153 -10.94 13.18 3.75
N SER A 154 -10.48 11.97 3.50
CA SER A 154 -10.68 10.88 4.44
C SER A 154 -9.36 10.29 4.93
N ASN A 155 -9.42 9.65 6.09
CA ASN A 155 -8.36 8.83 6.64
C ASN A 155 -8.89 7.42 6.87
N GLY A 156 -7.99 6.45 6.85
CA GLY A 156 -8.41 5.08 7.06
C GLY A 156 -7.29 4.21 7.59
N TYR A 157 -7.62 2.97 7.87
CA TYR A 157 -6.62 1.95 8.14
C TYR A 157 -7.03 0.61 7.54
N ALA A 158 -6.04 -0.23 7.28
CA ALA A 158 -6.26 -1.64 7.01
C ALA A 158 -5.29 -2.46 7.87
N THR A 159 -5.81 -3.43 8.59
CA THR A 159 -5.02 -4.35 9.42
C THR A 159 -5.42 -5.78 9.14
N GLY A 160 -4.47 -6.70 9.24
CA GLY A 160 -4.81 -8.09 8.96
C GLY A 160 -3.66 -9.05 9.22
N MET A 161 -3.97 -10.32 8.97
CA MET A 161 -3.06 -11.44 9.09
C MET A 161 -3.21 -12.36 7.88
N ASP A 162 -2.09 -12.73 7.30
CA ASP A 162 -1.99 -13.69 6.21
C ASP A 162 -1.19 -14.91 6.68
N LEU A 163 -1.73 -16.10 6.43
CA LEU A 163 -1.06 -17.38 6.64
C LEU A 163 -0.98 -18.12 5.31
N ARG A 164 0.18 -18.66 4.98
CA ARG A 164 0.36 -19.49 3.80
C ARG A 164 1.24 -20.68 4.12
N LEU A 165 0.73 -21.87 3.87
CA LEU A 165 1.47 -23.14 3.99
C LEU A 165 1.73 -23.67 2.58
N ASN A 166 3.00 -23.79 2.20
CA ASN A 166 3.44 -24.40 0.96
C ASN A 166 4.09 -25.75 1.28
N GLY A 167 3.93 -26.74 0.40
CA GLY A 167 4.58 -28.03 0.53
C GLY A 167 3.93 -29.11 -0.34
N GLU A 168 4.50 -30.30 -0.27
CA GLU A 168 3.96 -31.48 -0.92
C GLU A 168 2.94 -32.19 0.00
N PHE A 169 1.66 -31.80 -0.07
CA PHE A 169 0.60 -32.52 0.64
C PHE A 169 0.35 -33.90 0.01
N VAL A 170 0.50 -33.98 -1.30
CA VAL A 170 0.51 -35.22 -2.09
C VAL A 170 1.90 -35.39 -2.68
N ASN A 171 2.42 -36.62 -2.68
CA ASN A 171 3.77 -36.93 -3.17
C ASN A 171 3.94 -36.47 -4.63
N GLY A 172 5.00 -35.71 -4.91
CA GLY A 172 5.33 -35.18 -6.23
C GLY A 172 4.43 -34.02 -6.70
N VAL A 173 3.56 -33.50 -5.83
CA VAL A 173 2.66 -32.37 -6.17
C VAL A 173 2.92 -31.20 -5.23
N ASP A 174 3.55 -30.14 -5.74
CA ASP A 174 3.66 -28.86 -5.05
C ASP A 174 2.30 -28.22 -4.86
N SER A 175 1.94 -27.94 -3.63
CA SER A 175 0.62 -27.41 -3.27
C SER A 175 0.76 -26.31 -2.23
N TRP A 176 -0.29 -25.48 -2.11
CA TRP A 176 -0.33 -24.45 -1.09
C TRP A 176 -1.76 -24.23 -0.59
N ILE A 177 -1.86 -23.79 0.66
CA ILE A 177 -3.07 -23.32 1.31
C ILE A 177 -2.81 -21.94 1.86
N SER A 178 -3.74 -21.01 1.69
CA SER A 178 -3.65 -19.67 2.28
C SER A 178 -4.95 -19.29 2.99
N LEU A 179 -4.79 -18.54 4.09
CA LEU A 179 -5.85 -17.94 4.86
C LEU A 179 -5.49 -16.48 5.09
N SER A 180 -6.41 -15.56 4.80
CA SER A 180 -6.26 -14.14 5.04
C SER A 180 -7.47 -13.61 5.80
N VAL A 181 -7.20 -12.80 6.84
CA VAL A 181 -8.22 -12.07 7.60
C VAL A 181 -7.82 -10.60 7.61
N MET A 182 -8.75 -9.72 7.24
CA MET A 182 -8.50 -8.28 7.14
C MET A 182 -9.69 -7.49 7.70
N ASP A 183 -9.39 -6.40 8.41
CA ASP A 183 -10.33 -5.33 8.77
C ASP A 183 -9.84 -4.03 8.12
N THR A 184 -10.74 -3.31 7.47
CA THR A 184 -10.44 -2.01 6.87
C THR A 184 -11.56 -1.04 7.20
N ARG A 185 -11.19 0.19 7.56
CA ARG A 185 -12.15 1.24 7.90
C ARG A 185 -11.69 2.58 7.37
N GLU A 186 -12.67 3.41 7.05
CA GLU A 186 -12.48 4.76 6.55
C GLU A 186 -13.33 5.75 7.37
N ASP A 187 -12.81 6.97 7.54
CA ASP A 187 -13.46 8.09 8.21
C ASP A 187 -13.35 9.32 7.31
N ILE A 188 -14.49 9.80 6.81
CA ILE A 188 -14.57 10.98 5.97
C ILE A 188 -14.70 12.21 6.89
N LYS A 189 -13.75 13.11 6.82
CA LYS A 189 -13.71 14.30 7.66
C LYS A 189 -14.92 15.19 7.43
N GLY A 190 -15.67 15.44 8.51
CA GLY A 190 -16.77 16.40 8.51
C GLY A 190 -18.12 15.83 8.12
N ASP A 191 -18.27 14.53 7.94
CA ASP A 191 -19.56 13.89 7.68
C ASP A 191 -20.39 13.58 8.95
N GLY A 192 -19.79 13.77 10.13
CA GLY A 192 -20.42 13.53 11.43
C GLY A 192 -20.43 12.07 11.87
N TYR A 193 -19.85 11.17 11.10
CA TYR A 193 -19.66 9.76 11.42
C TYR A 193 -18.19 9.49 11.77
N GLY A 194 -17.93 8.44 12.55
CA GLY A 194 -16.58 7.95 12.81
C GLY A 194 -16.16 6.91 11.78
N PHE A 195 -15.11 6.14 12.09
CA PHE A 195 -14.64 5.07 11.22
C PHE A 195 -15.74 4.05 10.89
N ILE A 196 -16.04 3.90 9.60
CA ILE A 196 -16.99 2.94 9.05
C ILE A 196 -16.25 1.89 8.20
N PRO A 197 -16.76 0.66 8.08
CA PRO A 197 -16.21 -0.40 7.22
C PRO A 197 -16.25 -0.04 5.74
#